data_3dcec095516799a0acf7795ca6021ddf
#
_entry.id   3dcec095516799a0acf7795ca6021ddf
#
_cell.length_a   1.000
_cell.length_b   1.000
_cell.length_c   1.000
_cell.angle_alpha   90.00
_cell.angle_beta   90.00
_cell.angle_gamma   90.00
#
_symmetry.space_group_name_H-M   'P 1'
#
loop_
_entity.id
_entity.type
_entity.pdbx_description
1 polymer ?
#
loop_
_entity_poly.entity_id
_entity_poly.type
_entity_poly.pdbx_seq_one_letter_code
_entity_poly.pdbx_strand_id
1 'polypeptide(L)'
;SLPTITLSMEELEAGPLVPFYAAIEAGVKSIMTTHIMFPALDKEYPGTLSHAVLGGLLRGKMRYGGIIITDCLEMGAIASRYGAAEAALLAAKAGADMPLISHNYNEAARAAELISRAIEREEMNMPEHNAALGRIAGAKEWLSMQ
;
A
#
# COMPACT_ATOMS: atom_id res chain seq x y z
N SER A 1 -14.25 -5.55 -13.24
CA SER A 1 -14.01 -4.10 -12.98
C SER A 1 -13.66 -3.92 -11.52
N LEU A 2 -12.85 -2.90 -11.22
CA LEU A 2 -12.55 -2.50 -9.83
C LEU A 2 -13.82 -1.94 -9.16
N PRO A 3 -14.14 -2.32 -7.91
CA PRO A 3 -15.19 -1.67 -7.16
C PRO A 3 -14.89 -0.18 -6.94
N THR A 4 -15.92 0.65 -6.85
CA THR A 4 -15.77 2.10 -6.70
C THR A 4 -16.64 2.60 -5.56
N ILE A 5 -16.07 3.43 -4.69
CA ILE A 5 -16.76 4.15 -3.62
C ILE A 5 -16.76 5.63 -3.96
N THR A 6 -17.95 6.20 -4.17
CA THR A 6 -18.14 7.59 -4.64
C THR A 6 -18.36 8.59 -3.51
N LEU A 7 -18.08 8.21 -2.26
CA LEU A 7 -18.18 9.09 -1.11
C LEU A 7 -17.20 10.25 -1.26
N SER A 8 -17.61 11.44 -0.81
CA SER A 8 -16.72 12.58 -0.66
C SER A 8 -15.68 12.32 0.45
N MET A 9 -14.65 13.13 0.50
CA MET A 9 -13.65 13.03 1.57
C MET A 9 -14.27 13.26 2.96
N GLU A 10 -15.23 14.17 3.05
CA GLU A 10 -15.97 14.46 4.28
C GLU A 10 -16.80 13.26 4.75
N GLU A 11 -17.49 12.59 3.83
CA GLU A 11 -18.27 11.38 4.13
C GLU A 11 -17.36 10.19 4.52
N LEU A 12 -16.19 10.06 3.87
CA LEU A 12 -15.20 9.05 4.25
C LEU A 12 -14.70 9.27 5.69
N GLU A 13 -14.43 10.51 6.07
CA GLU A 13 -13.97 10.86 7.40
C GLU A 13 -15.05 10.72 8.48
N ALA A 14 -16.29 11.04 8.15
CA ALA A 14 -17.41 10.92 9.08
C ALA A 14 -17.84 9.47 9.34
N GLY A 15 -17.43 8.52 8.51
CA GLY A 15 -17.87 7.13 8.58
C GLY A 15 -16.73 6.11 8.41
N PRO A 16 -16.40 5.68 7.17
CA PRO A 16 -15.50 4.55 6.92
C PRO A 16 -14.09 4.69 7.52
N LEU A 17 -13.56 5.91 7.67
CA LEU A 17 -12.22 6.14 8.22
C LEU A 17 -12.17 6.19 9.75
N VAL A 18 -13.31 6.35 10.43
CA VAL A 18 -13.37 6.41 11.90
C VAL A 18 -12.69 5.20 12.58
N PRO A 19 -12.98 3.94 12.21
CA PRO A 19 -12.33 2.78 12.82
C PRO A 19 -10.83 2.71 12.53
N PHE A 20 -10.37 3.25 11.40
CA PHE A 20 -8.94 3.31 11.09
C PHE A 20 -8.21 4.32 11.99
N TYR A 21 -8.79 5.50 12.24
CA TYR A 21 -8.24 6.46 13.21
C TYR A 21 -8.13 5.82 14.60
N ALA A 22 -9.18 5.14 15.08
CA ALA A 22 -9.17 4.45 16.37
C ALA A 22 -8.11 3.34 16.42
N ALA A 23 -7.96 2.55 15.35
CA ALA A 23 -6.93 1.50 15.26
C ALA A 23 -5.51 2.08 15.28
N ILE A 24 -5.28 3.21 14.59
CA ILE A 24 -3.99 3.91 14.58
C ILE A 24 -3.66 4.44 15.97
N GLU A 25 -4.62 5.06 16.64
CA GLU A 25 -4.46 5.55 18.03
C GLU A 25 -4.17 4.40 19.01
N ALA A 26 -4.79 3.24 18.80
CA ALA A 26 -4.52 2.01 19.55
C ALA A 26 -3.16 1.35 19.20
N GLY A 27 -2.41 1.88 18.24
CA GLY A 27 -1.06 1.41 17.88
C GLY A 27 -1.05 0.15 17.01
N VAL A 28 -2.04 -0.02 16.10
CA VAL A 28 -2.07 -1.12 15.14
C VAL A 28 -0.75 -1.21 14.36
N LYS A 29 -0.20 -2.41 14.22
CA LYS A 29 1.14 -2.61 13.63
C LYS A 29 1.14 -2.64 12.12
N SER A 30 0.04 -3.09 11.50
CA SER A 30 -0.10 -3.11 10.03
C SER A 30 -1.52 -2.75 9.61
N ILE A 31 -1.64 -2.09 8.47
CA ILE A 31 -2.90 -1.81 7.79
C ILE A 31 -2.80 -2.40 6.37
N MET A 32 -3.81 -3.18 6.00
CA MET A 32 -3.93 -3.73 4.65
C MET A 32 -4.72 -2.76 3.76
N THR A 33 -4.22 -2.55 2.55
CA THR A 33 -4.89 -1.69 1.56
C THR A 33 -6.00 -2.44 0.84
N THR A 34 -6.72 -1.74 -0.04
CA THR A 34 -7.83 -2.31 -0.81
C THR A 34 -7.77 -1.92 -2.27
N HIS A 35 -8.25 -2.82 -3.14
CA HIS A 35 -8.34 -2.62 -4.59
C HIS A 35 -9.62 -1.88 -5.00
N ILE A 36 -9.95 -0.82 -4.28
CA ILE A 36 -11.15 -0.01 -4.50
C ILE A 36 -10.74 1.36 -5.08
N MET A 37 -11.52 1.83 -6.04
CA MET A 37 -11.41 3.20 -6.55
C MET A 37 -12.09 4.18 -5.60
N PHE A 38 -11.39 5.23 -5.24
CA PHE A 38 -11.91 6.35 -4.44
C PHE A 38 -11.74 7.66 -5.24
N PRO A 39 -12.68 8.00 -6.16
CA PRO A 39 -12.51 9.16 -7.03
C PRO A 39 -12.37 10.51 -6.30
N ALA A 40 -12.76 10.59 -5.04
CA ALA A 40 -12.54 11.75 -4.18
C ALA A 40 -11.05 11.94 -3.80
N LEU A 41 -10.23 10.87 -3.87
CA LEU A 41 -8.81 10.88 -3.56
C LEU A 41 -7.96 10.68 -4.82
N ASP A 42 -8.32 9.70 -5.65
CA ASP A 42 -7.59 9.35 -6.87
C ASP A 42 -8.57 8.81 -7.92
N LYS A 43 -8.55 9.41 -9.10
CA LYS A 43 -9.43 9.01 -10.23
C LYS A 43 -8.76 7.98 -11.15
N GLU A 44 -7.46 7.78 -11.00
CA GLU A 44 -6.65 6.95 -11.90
C GLU A 44 -6.31 5.60 -11.28
N TYR A 45 -5.90 5.60 -10.01
CA TYR A 45 -5.42 4.42 -9.32
C TYR A 45 -6.35 3.98 -8.18
N PRO A 46 -6.52 2.64 -7.98
CA PRO A 46 -7.18 2.13 -6.78
C PRO A 46 -6.35 2.40 -5.54
N GLY A 47 -6.97 2.37 -4.36
CA GLY A 47 -6.32 2.70 -3.08
C GLY A 47 -4.96 2.02 -2.88
N THR A 48 -4.80 0.76 -3.27
CA THR A 48 -3.53 0.01 -3.17
C THR A 48 -2.40 0.61 -4.01
N LEU A 49 -2.70 1.26 -5.14
CA LEU A 49 -1.71 1.80 -6.08
C LEU A 49 -1.65 3.34 -6.06
N SER A 50 -2.41 3.98 -5.18
CA SER A 50 -2.56 5.43 -5.13
C SER A 50 -1.63 6.07 -4.10
N HIS A 51 -0.71 6.91 -4.54
CA HIS A 51 0.11 7.72 -3.64
C HIS A 51 -0.75 8.73 -2.85
N ALA A 52 -1.84 9.24 -3.42
CA ALA A 52 -2.76 10.13 -2.71
C ALA A 52 -3.40 9.42 -1.50
N VAL A 53 -3.69 8.11 -1.62
CA VAL A 53 -4.23 7.30 -0.52
C VAL A 53 -3.13 6.89 0.46
N LEU A 54 -2.04 6.30 0.00
CA LEU A 54 -1.01 5.73 0.89
C LEU A 54 -0.11 6.81 1.49
N GLY A 55 0.45 7.67 0.65
CA GLY A 55 1.31 8.78 1.07
C GLY A 55 0.51 9.94 1.65
N GLY A 56 -0.50 10.42 0.92
CA GLY A 56 -1.26 11.61 1.30
C GLY A 56 -2.20 11.39 2.49
N LEU A 57 -3.14 10.46 2.37
CA LEU A 57 -4.12 10.21 3.43
C LEU A 57 -3.51 9.44 4.60
N LEU A 58 -3.00 8.22 4.36
CA LEU A 58 -2.62 7.31 5.44
C LEU A 58 -1.34 7.79 6.16
N ARG A 59 -0.27 8.12 5.44
CA ARG A 59 0.96 8.64 6.05
C ARG A 59 0.83 10.09 6.49
N GLY A 60 0.33 10.95 5.58
CA GLY A 60 0.28 12.39 5.80
C GLY A 60 -0.80 12.79 6.81
N LYS A 61 -2.07 12.63 6.46
CA LYS A 61 -3.19 13.13 7.25
C LYS A 61 -3.44 12.30 8.52
N MET A 62 -3.47 10.96 8.39
CA MET A 62 -3.72 10.05 9.52
C MET A 62 -2.45 9.77 10.34
N ARG A 63 -1.27 10.22 9.87
CA ARG A 63 0.04 10.06 10.54
C ARG A 63 0.36 8.61 10.91
N TYR A 64 -0.06 7.66 10.08
CA TYR A 64 0.19 6.26 10.34
C TYR A 64 1.66 5.90 10.21
N GLY A 65 2.27 5.41 11.28
CA GLY A 65 3.68 5.03 11.36
C GLY A 65 3.97 3.53 11.22
N GLY A 66 2.93 2.68 11.16
CA GLY A 66 3.07 1.23 11.03
C GLY A 66 3.26 0.75 9.58
N ILE A 67 3.23 -0.57 9.38
CA ILE A 67 3.39 -1.20 8.06
C ILE A 67 2.14 -1.02 7.21
N ILE A 68 2.30 -0.60 5.96
CA ILE A 68 1.29 -0.67 4.91
C ILE A 68 1.57 -1.92 4.06
N ILE A 69 0.68 -2.90 4.14
CA ILE A 69 0.71 -4.10 3.31
C ILE A 69 -0.41 -4.02 2.26
N THR A 70 -0.16 -4.47 1.04
CA THR A 70 -1.23 -4.54 0.04
C THR A 70 -2.14 -5.73 0.30
N ASP A 71 -3.39 -5.65 -0.17
CA ASP A 71 -4.15 -6.87 -0.48
C ASP A 71 -3.48 -7.61 -1.63
N CYS A 72 -3.85 -8.88 -1.87
CA CYS A 72 -3.19 -9.74 -2.83
C CYS A 72 -3.26 -9.18 -4.26
N LEU A 73 -2.11 -8.88 -4.84
CA LEU A 73 -1.99 -8.27 -6.17
C LEU A 73 -2.32 -9.22 -7.32
N GLU A 74 -2.54 -10.51 -7.02
CA GLU A 74 -3.03 -11.51 -7.98
C GLU A 74 -4.55 -11.51 -8.11
N MET A 75 -5.27 -10.70 -7.32
CA MET A 75 -6.72 -10.57 -7.46
C MET A 75 -7.09 -10.05 -8.84
N GLY A 76 -8.07 -10.72 -9.47
CA GLY A 76 -8.37 -10.56 -10.88
C GLY A 76 -8.56 -9.12 -11.38
N ALA A 77 -9.09 -8.22 -10.56
CA ALA A 77 -9.30 -6.82 -10.92
C ALA A 77 -7.97 -6.03 -11.07
N ILE A 78 -6.93 -6.39 -10.31
CA ILE A 78 -5.59 -5.80 -10.39
C ILE A 78 -4.75 -6.55 -11.43
N ALA A 79 -4.66 -7.89 -11.30
CA ALA A 79 -3.80 -8.70 -12.15
C ALA A 79 -4.14 -8.56 -13.64
N SER A 80 -5.43 -8.49 -14.00
CA SER A 80 -5.87 -8.35 -15.39
C SER A 80 -5.58 -6.98 -16.01
N ARG A 81 -5.44 -5.94 -15.18
CA ARG A 81 -5.22 -4.56 -15.66
C ARG A 81 -3.73 -4.17 -15.66
N TYR A 82 -2.99 -4.60 -14.64
CA TYR A 82 -1.62 -4.14 -14.41
C TYR A 82 -0.58 -5.28 -14.49
N GLY A 83 -0.99 -6.55 -14.29
CA GLY A 83 -0.07 -7.64 -13.96
C GLY A 83 0.35 -7.59 -12.47
N ALA A 84 0.57 -8.75 -11.83
CA ALA A 84 0.85 -8.80 -10.40
C ALA A 84 2.22 -8.18 -10.05
N ALA A 85 3.25 -8.46 -10.82
CA ALA A 85 4.60 -7.93 -10.60
C ALA A 85 4.68 -6.42 -10.84
N GLU A 86 4.05 -5.91 -11.91
CA GLU A 86 3.97 -4.48 -12.19
C GLU A 86 3.14 -3.74 -11.12
N ALA A 87 2.04 -4.33 -10.66
CA ALA A 87 1.24 -3.78 -9.58
C ALA A 87 2.06 -3.68 -8.28
N ALA A 88 2.94 -4.65 -8.00
CA ALA A 88 3.84 -4.59 -6.86
C ALA A 88 4.81 -3.40 -6.92
N LEU A 89 5.39 -3.13 -8.10
CA LEU A 89 6.23 -1.95 -8.32
C LEU A 89 5.43 -0.66 -8.14
N LEU A 90 4.21 -0.58 -8.71
CA LEU A 90 3.34 0.60 -8.57
C LEU A 90 2.94 0.82 -7.11
N ALA A 91 2.59 -0.23 -6.37
CA ALA A 91 2.27 -0.15 -4.94
C ALA A 91 3.46 0.34 -4.11
N ALA A 92 4.66 -0.17 -4.36
CA ALA A 92 5.88 0.28 -3.70
C ALA A 92 6.17 1.76 -4.00
N LYS A 93 6.02 2.20 -5.26
CA LYS A 93 6.13 3.62 -5.65
C LYS A 93 5.05 4.50 -5.01
N ALA A 94 3.86 3.96 -4.75
CA ALA A 94 2.78 4.65 -4.07
C ALA A 94 2.96 4.76 -2.55
N GLY A 95 3.89 4.01 -1.94
CA GLY A 95 4.20 4.07 -0.51
C GLY A 95 3.78 2.85 0.30
N ALA A 96 3.42 1.73 -0.35
CA ALA A 96 3.26 0.44 0.34
C ALA A 96 4.64 -0.11 0.77
N ASP A 97 4.70 -0.62 2.00
CA ASP A 97 5.93 -1.22 2.53
C ASP A 97 6.09 -2.68 2.07
N MET A 98 4.97 -3.41 1.97
CA MET A 98 4.96 -4.84 1.68
C MET A 98 3.93 -5.17 0.59
N PRO A 99 4.30 -5.14 -0.70
CA PRO A 99 3.47 -5.69 -1.76
C PRO A 99 3.26 -7.20 -1.58
N LEU A 100 2.01 -7.68 -1.64
CA LEU A 100 1.65 -9.08 -1.39
C LEU A 100 1.32 -9.81 -2.70
N ILE A 101 2.10 -10.86 -2.98
CA ILE A 101 1.85 -11.87 -4.02
C ILE A 101 1.88 -13.22 -3.31
N SER A 102 0.76 -13.97 -3.30
CA SER A 102 0.57 -15.09 -2.38
C SER A 102 0.62 -16.48 -3.02
N HIS A 103 0.46 -16.60 -4.35
CA HIS A 103 0.35 -17.90 -5.02
C HIS A 103 1.44 -18.13 -6.06
N ASN A 104 1.80 -17.12 -6.86
CA ASN A 104 2.73 -17.28 -7.97
C ASN A 104 4.13 -16.78 -7.61
N TYR A 105 5.02 -17.72 -7.25
CA TYR A 105 6.40 -17.41 -6.90
C TYR A 105 7.18 -16.74 -8.04
N ASN A 106 6.87 -17.05 -9.30
CA ASN A 106 7.54 -16.43 -10.44
C ASN A 106 7.16 -14.93 -10.54
N GLU A 107 5.89 -14.60 -10.31
CA GLU A 107 5.45 -13.20 -10.24
C GLU A 107 6.05 -12.47 -9.02
N ALA A 108 6.17 -13.13 -7.88
CA ALA A 108 6.85 -12.55 -6.71
C ALA A 108 8.34 -12.27 -6.98
N ALA A 109 9.05 -13.22 -7.61
CA ALA A 109 10.45 -13.04 -8.00
C ALA A 109 10.59 -11.90 -9.03
N ARG A 110 9.70 -11.85 -10.03
CA ARG A 110 9.67 -10.78 -11.03
C ARG A 110 9.38 -9.42 -10.41
N ALA A 111 8.48 -9.34 -9.44
CA ALA A 111 8.21 -8.12 -8.69
C ALA A 111 9.45 -7.60 -7.95
N ALA A 112 10.18 -8.50 -7.26
CA ALA A 112 11.42 -8.15 -6.58
C ALA A 112 12.48 -7.62 -7.57
N GLU A 113 12.60 -8.24 -8.75
CA GLU A 113 13.52 -7.79 -9.82
C GLU A 113 13.11 -6.41 -10.36
N LEU A 114 11.82 -6.16 -10.60
CA LEU A 114 11.33 -4.86 -11.07
C LEU A 114 11.61 -3.75 -10.05
N ILE A 115 11.37 -4.01 -8.77
CA ILE A 115 11.65 -3.06 -7.68
C ILE A 115 13.16 -2.79 -7.59
N SER A 116 14.01 -3.84 -7.63
CA SER A 116 15.46 -3.69 -7.60
C SER A 116 15.96 -2.82 -8.76
N ARG A 117 15.50 -3.10 -9.98
CA ARG A 117 15.85 -2.28 -11.16
C ARG A 117 15.38 -0.83 -11.04
N ALA A 118 14.20 -0.59 -10.46
CA ALA A 118 13.70 0.76 -10.25
C ALA A 118 14.56 1.53 -9.22
N ILE A 119 15.08 0.84 -8.20
CA ILE A 119 16.04 1.41 -7.25
C ILE A 119 17.36 1.77 -7.96
N GLU A 120 17.93 0.84 -8.74
CA GLU A 120 19.18 1.05 -9.50
C GLU A 120 19.09 2.21 -10.50
N ARG A 121 17.90 2.46 -11.05
CA ARG A 121 17.63 3.55 -12.00
C ARG A 121 17.19 4.86 -11.36
N GLU A 122 17.21 4.93 -10.03
CA GLU A 122 16.74 6.11 -9.27
C GLU A 122 15.26 6.48 -9.56
N GLU A 123 14.44 5.50 -9.92
CA GLU A 123 13.01 5.66 -10.20
C GLU A 123 12.13 5.52 -8.94
N MET A 124 12.73 5.25 -7.77
CA MET A 124 12.07 5.14 -6.48
C MET A 124 12.33 6.38 -5.64
N ASN A 125 11.36 6.75 -4.79
CA ASN A 125 11.59 7.72 -3.72
C ASN A 125 12.43 7.05 -2.62
N MET A 126 13.74 7.21 -2.67
CA MET A 126 14.68 6.53 -1.75
C MET A 126 14.46 6.84 -0.27
N PRO A 127 14.16 8.09 0.15
CA PRO A 127 13.74 8.38 1.53
C PRO A 127 12.55 7.55 2.01
N GLU A 128 11.49 7.45 1.20
CA GLU A 128 10.30 6.63 1.53
C GLU A 128 10.62 5.15 1.53
N HIS A 129 11.40 4.66 0.55
CA HIS A 129 11.84 3.27 0.49
C HIS A 129 12.67 2.87 1.72
N ASN A 130 13.63 3.67 2.12
CA ASN A 130 14.45 3.42 3.31
C ASN A 130 13.60 3.44 4.60
N ALA A 131 12.62 4.35 4.68
CA ALA A 131 11.67 4.38 5.79
C ALA A 131 10.81 3.10 5.84
N ALA A 132 10.40 2.56 4.68
CA ALA A 132 9.67 1.28 4.58
C ALA A 132 10.52 0.11 5.11
N LEU A 133 11.78 0.01 4.70
CA LEU A 133 12.71 -1.01 5.22
C LEU A 133 12.89 -0.89 6.73
N GLY A 134 13.00 0.33 7.27
CA GLY A 134 13.08 0.58 8.72
C GLY A 134 11.83 0.09 9.47
N ARG A 135 10.62 0.33 8.94
CA ARG A 135 9.36 -0.15 9.52
C ARG A 135 9.28 -1.69 9.53
N ILE A 136 9.69 -2.33 8.44
CA ILE A 136 9.73 -3.80 8.34
C ILE A 136 10.73 -4.38 9.35
N ALA A 137 11.93 -3.82 9.46
CA ALA A 137 12.94 -4.26 10.41
C ALA A 137 12.43 -4.12 11.86
N GLY A 138 11.89 -2.96 12.23
CA GLY A 138 11.33 -2.72 13.56
C GLY A 138 10.16 -3.66 13.92
N ALA A 139 9.31 -4.01 12.94
CA ALA A 139 8.24 -4.98 13.19
C ALA A 139 8.77 -6.40 13.41
N LYS A 140 9.82 -6.81 12.69
CA LYS A 140 10.48 -8.12 12.90
C LYS A 140 11.14 -8.20 14.28
N GLU A 141 11.82 -7.12 14.71
CA GLU A 141 12.40 -7.04 16.05
C GLU A 141 11.32 -7.14 17.13
N TRP A 142 10.21 -6.38 16.98
CA TRP A 142 9.10 -6.45 17.91
C TRP A 142 8.51 -7.86 18.03
N LEU A 143 8.33 -8.58 16.90
CA LEU A 143 7.84 -9.96 16.89
C LEU A 143 8.80 -10.93 17.61
N SER A 144 10.11 -10.70 17.52
CA SER A 144 11.10 -11.56 18.17
C SER A 144 11.17 -11.37 19.69
N MET A 145 10.56 -10.34 20.22
CA MET A 145 10.52 -10.01 21.66
C MET A 145 9.24 -10.50 22.36
N GLN A 146 8.27 -11.09 21.61
CA GLN A 146 7.03 -11.64 22.16
C GLN A 146 7.18 -13.10 22.54
#